data_4a7bc28254cadbfbe76c9234a8877fe4
#
_entry.id   4a7bc28254cadbfbe76c9234a8877fe4
#
_cell.length_a   1.000
_cell.length_b   1.000
_cell.length_c   1.000
_cell.angle_alpha   90.00
_cell.angle_beta   90.00
_cell.angle_gamma   90.00
#
_symmetry.space_group_name_H-M   'P 1'
#
loop_
_entity.id
_entity.type
_entity.pdbx_description
1 polymer ?
#
loop_
_entity_poly.entity_id
_entity_poly.type
_entity_poly.pdbx_seq_one_letter_code
_entity_poly.pdbx_strand_id
1 'polypeptide(L)'
;MFEIKGKVNTAICYATVVEDEAIEQIRRMCDYPMSEGSQIRIMPDVHYGKGCTIGTTMTISDKAVPNVVGVDIGCGMYTVNLGHQEIDFKKLDEVCHAIPHGNDVWNERHMKFDLTRLECYRQLKDSKRLVRSIGTLGG
;
A
#
# COMPACT_ATOMS: atom_id res chain seq x y z
N MET A 1 -12.06 4.63 -17.85
CA MET A 1 -10.88 3.91 -18.37
C MET A 1 -10.18 4.80 -19.38
N PHE A 2 -8.87 5.03 -19.24
CA PHE A 2 -8.09 5.87 -20.12
C PHE A 2 -6.64 5.37 -20.20
N GLU A 3 -5.90 5.85 -21.20
CA GLU A 3 -4.51 5.48 -21.44
C GLU A 3 -3.53 6.52 -20.90
N ILE A 4 -2.44 6.07 -20.30
CA ILE A 4 -1.30 6.90 -19.90
C ILE A 4 -0.09 6.43 -20.72
N LYS A 5 0.35 7.28 -21.65
CA LYS A 5 1.40 6.95 -22.61
C LYS A 5 2.76 7.42 -22.12
N GLY A 6 3.73 6.52 -22.09
CA GLY A 6 5.15 6.81 -21.98
C GLY A 6 5.86 6.66 -23.32
N LYS A 7 7.19 6.74 -23.29
CA LYS A 7 8.05 6.61 -24.49
C LYS A 7 8.15 5.18 -25.00
N VAL A 8 8.08 4.20 -24.11
CA VAL A 8 8.34 2.78 -24.37
C VAL A 8 7.05 1.97 -24.33
N ASN A 9 6.13 2.29 -23.41
CA ASN A 9 4.91 1.54 -23.22
C ASN A 9 3.73 2.45 -22.85
N THR A 10 2.54 1.86 -22.76
CA THR A 10 1.29 2.52 -22.40
C THR A 10 0.60 1.73 -21.29
N ALA A 11 0.21 2.41 -20.23
CA ALA A 11 -0.62 1.85 -19.17
C ALA A 11 -2.10 2.12 -19.43
N ILE A 12 -2.97 1.16 -19.09
CA ILE A 12 -4.41 1.34 -19.10
C ILE A 12 -4.89 1.55 -17.67
N CYS A 13 -5.49 2.71 -17.41
CA CYS A 13 -6.01 3.09 -16.10
C CYS A 13 -7.51 2.85 -16.01
N TYR A 14 -7.93 2.14 -14.95
CA TYR A 14 -9.33 1.83 -14.66
C TYR A 14 -9.96 2.78 -13.63
N ALA A 15 -9.16 3.63 -13.00
CA ALA A 15 -9.67 4.65 -12.10
C ALA A 15 -10.42 5.75 -12.86
N THR A 16 -11.35 6.41 -12.17
CA THR A 16 -12.09 7.58 -12.68
C THR A 16 -11.43 8.90 -12.28
N VAL A 17 -10.77 8.91 -11.13
CA VAL A 17 -10.03 10.06 -10.58
C VAL A 17 -8.63 9.58 -10.22
N VAL A 18 -7.62 10.32 -10.63
CA VAL A 18 -6.21 10.02 -10.36
C VAL A 18 -5.48 11.33 -10.10
N GLU A 19 -4.65 11.37 -9.09
CA GLU A 19 -3.80 12.52 -8.76
C GLU A 19 -2.75 12.76 -9.84
N ASP A 20 -2.39 14.01 -10.09
CA ASP A 20 -1.42 14.37 -11.13
C ASP A 20 -0.05 13.75 -10.88
N GLU A 21 0.38 13.67 -9.61
CA GLU A 21 1.64 13.01 -9.23
C GLU A 21 1.63 11.51 -9.55
N ALA A 22 0.50 10.84 -9.35
CA ALA A 22 0.35 9.43 -9.71
C ALA A 22 0.38 9.23 -11.23
N ILE A 23 -0.28 10.10 -12.00
CA ILE A 23 -0.22 10.06 -13.48
C ILE A 23 1.22 10.21 -13.97
N GLU A 24 1.96 11.15 -13.41
CA GLU A 24 3.36 11.38 -13.78
C GLU A 24 4.26 10.19 -13.38
N GLN A 25 4.01 9.57 -12.23
CA GLN A 25 4.73 8.38 -11.80
C GLN A 25 4.47 7.19 -12.74
N ILE A 26 3.23 6.99 -13.18
CA ILE A 26 2.86 5.97 -14.17
C ILE A 26 3.53 6.24 -15.51
N ARG A 27 3.53 7.51 -15.97
CA ARG A 27 4.18 7.89 -17.21
C ARG A 27 5.67 7.59 -17.17
N ARG A 28 6.37 7.94 -16.09
CA ARG A 28 7.79 7.60 -15.88
C ARG A 28 8.04 6.10 -15.94
N MET A 29 7.19 5.30 -15.30
CA MET A 29 7.29 3.85 -15.36
C MET A 29 7.19 3.34 -16.82
N CYS A 30 6.28 3.92 -17.61
CA CYS A 30 6.12 3.60 -19.03
C CYS A 30 7.24 4.15 -19.92
N ASP A 31 8.09 5.04 -19.42
CA ASP A 31 9.28 5.54 -20.12
C ASP A 31 10.48 4.60 -20.00
N TYR A 32 10.50 3.72 -18.99
CA TYR A 32 11.63 2.85 -18.74
C TYR A 32 11.62 1.60 -19.65
N PRO A 33 12.79 1.16 -20.13
CA PRO A 33 12.92 -0.06 -20.95
C PRO A 33 12.38 -1.32 -20.28
N MET A 34 12.34 -1.35 -18.96
CA MET A 34 11.76 -2.50 -18.21
C MET A 34 10.29 -2.72 -18.52
N SER A 35 9.56 -1.68 -18.96
CA SER A 35 8.14 -1.77 -19.28
C SER A 35 7.84 -2.31 -20.66
N GLU A 36 8.87 -2.45 -21.49
CA GLU A 36 8.73 -2.93 -22.87
C GLU A 36 8.07 -4.32 -22.93
N GLY A 37 7.05 -4.46 -23.77
CA GLY A 37 6.28 -5.69 -23.92
C GLY A 37 5.37 -6.07 -22.75
N SER A 38 5.41 -5.32 -21.65
CA SER A 38 4.57 -5.56 -20.48
C SER A 38 3.14 -5.08 -20.68
N GLN A 39 2.18 -5.82 -20.15
CA GLN A 39 0.82 -5.32 -19.99
C GLN A 39 0.70 -4.60 -18.66
N ILE A 40 0.51 -3.29 -18.70
CA ILE A 40 0.41 -2.46 -17.50
C ILE A 40 -1.04 -2.07 -17.30
N ARG A 41 -1.58 -2.37 -16.13
CA ARG A 41 -2.95 -2.04 -15.72
C ARG A 41 -2.92 -1.34 -14.37
N ILE A 42 -3.62 -0.22 -14.30
CA ILE A 42 -3.71 0.60 -13.10
C ILE A 42 -5.12 0.43 -12.53
N MET A 43 -5.19 -0.05 -11.30
CA MET A 43 -6.43 -0.38 -10.61
C MET A 43 -7.11 0.87 -10.04
N PRO A 44 -8.42 0.79 -9.69
CA PRO A 44 -9.18 1.96 -9.21
C PRO A 44 -8.68 2.60 -7.91
N ASP A 45 -7.91 1.88 -7.09
CA ASP A 45 -7.30 2.35 -5.84
C ASP A 45 -5.97 3.11 -6.04
N VAL A 46 -5.71 3.53 -7.27
CA VAL A 46 -4.46 4.19 -7.66
C VAL A 46 -4.18 5.46 -6.86
N HIS A 47 -2.96 5.56 -6.35
CA HIS A 47 -2.43 6.76 -5.72
C HIS A 47 -0.89 6.76 -5.78
N TYR A 48 -0.29 7.91 -5.51
CA TYR A 48 1.17 8.04 -5.48
C TYR A 48 1.79 7.11 -4.44
N GLY A 49 2.82 6.36 -4.82
CA GLY A 49 3.49 5.39 -3.97
C GLY A 49 5.00 5.61 -3.89
N LYS A 50 5.60 5.06 -2.82
CA LYS A 50 7.04 5.11 -2.64
C LYS A 50 7.73 4.06 -3.52
N GLY A 51 8.26 4.50 -4.66
CA GLY A 51 8.94 3.61 -5.62
C GLY A 51 8.13 3.34 -6.88
N CYS A 52 6.86 2.96 -6.78
CA CYS A 52 5.92 2.89 -7.88
C CYS A 52 4.52 3.30 -7.43
N THR A 53 3.64 3.57 -8.37
CA THR A 53 2.24 3.88 -8.11
C THR A 53 1.53 2.67 -7.52
N ILE A 54 0.82 2.87 -6.40
CA ILE A 54 -0.06 1.86 -5.81
C ILE A 54 -1.19 1.55 -6.80
N GLY A 55 -1.71 0.33 -6.76
CA GLY A 55 -2.71 -0.13 -7.72
C GLY A 55 -2.14 -0.56 -9.07
N THR A 56 -0.81 -0.59 -9.24
CA THR A 56 -0.17 -1.07 -10.47
C THR A 56 -0.15 -2.58 -10.55
N THR A 57 -0.60 -3.13 -11.67
CA THR A 57 -0.34 -4.51 -12.09
C THR A 57 0.44 -4.52 -13.39
N MET A 58 1.41 -5.43 -13.51
CA MET A 58 2.33 -5.47 -14.65
C MET A 58 2.74 -6.91 -14.93
N THR A 59 2.68 -7.32 -16.19
CA THR A 59 3.27 -8.61 -16.58
C THR A 59 4.79 -8.48 -16.69
N ILE A 60 5.51 -9.45 -16.19
CA ILE A 60 6.98 -9.53 -16.23
C ILE A 60 7.36 -10.88 -16.85
N SER A 61 8.29 -10.88 -17.79
CA SER A 61 8.76 -12.12 -18.45
C SER A 61 10.18 -12.49 -18.02
N ASP A 62 11.13 -11.57 -18.21
CA ASP A 62 12.57 -11.84 -18.09
C ASP A 62 13.29 -10.90 -17.11
N LYS A 63 12.56 -9.96 -16.50
CA LYS A 63 13.11 -8.92 -15.62
C LYS A 63 12.38 -8.91 -14.30
N ALA A 64 13.08 -8.62 -13.22
CA ALA A 64 12.49 -8.35 -11.91
C ALA A 64 12.84 -6.91 -11.51
N VAL A 65 11.81 -6.16 -11.07
CA VAL A 65 11.98 -4.79 -10.59
C VAL A 65 11.50 -4.73 -9.15
N PRO A 66 12.41 -4.83 -8.17
CA PRO A 66 12.04 -4.92 -6.75
C PRO A 66 11.11 -3.80 -6.28
N ASN A 67 11.33 -2.56 -6.75
CA ASN A 67 10.51 -1.41 -6.35
C ASN A 67 9.06 -1.48 -6.85
N VAL A 68 8.79 -2.27 -7.89
CA VAL A 68 7.43 -2.48 -8.42
C VAL A 68 6.68 -3.56 -7.64
N VAL A 69 7.40 -4.46 -6.96
CA VAL A 69 6.80 -5.49 -6.11
C VAL A 69 6.14 -4.85 -4.87
N GLY A 70 6.75 -3.81 -4.33
CA GLY A 70 6.25 -3.06 -3.18
C GLY A 70 7.30 -2.87 -2.10
N VAL A 71 7.05 -1.92 -1.21
CA VAL A 71 7.92 -1.61 -0.07
C VAL A 71 7.54 -2.45 1.15
N ASP A 72 6.23 -2.66 1.36
CA ASP A 72 5.66 -3.45 2.44
C ASP A 72 5.14 -4.79 1.91
N ILE A 73 6.05 -5.69 1.58
CA ILE A 73 5.73 -6.99 0.97
C ILE A 73 5.03 -7.93 1.95
N GLY A 74 5.29 -7.74 3.25
CA GLY A 74 4.67 -8.53 4.32
C GLY A 74 3.33 -7.98 4.83
N CYS A 75 2.79 -6.96 4.20
CA CYS A 75 1.52 -6.36 4.61
C CYS A 75 0.39 -7.38 4.59
N GLY A 76 -0.40 -7.42 5.64
CA GLY A 76 -1.52 -8.33 5.79
C GLY A 76 -2.70 -7.68 6.50
N MET A 77 -3.88 -8.25 6.27
CA MET A 77 -5.12 -7.80 6.90
C MET A 77 -5.50 -8.74 8.04
N TYR A 78 -5.75 -8.19 9.20
CA TYR A 78 -6.38 -8.90 10.31
C TYR A 78 -7.86 -8.54 10.37
N THR A 79 -8.71 -9.54 10.14
CA THR A 79 -10.16 -9.33 10.05
C THR A 79 -10.87 -9.94 11.25
N VAL A 80 -11.71 -9.16 11.89
CA VAL A 80 -12.60 -9.59 12.98
C VAL A 80 -14.04 -9.50 12.52
N ASN A 81 -14.76 -10.61 12.54
CA ASN A 81 -16.19 -10.63 12.24
C ASN A 81 -16.96 -10.16 13.49
N LEU A 82 -17.63 -9.03 13.39
CA LEU A 82 -18.44 -8.46 14.45
C LEU A 82 -19.88 -8.98 14.49
N GLY A 83 -20.28 -9.82 13.52
CA GLY A 83 -21.66 -10.25 13.35
C GLY A 83 -22.60 -9.11 12.91
N HIS A 84 -23.87 -9.23 13.22
CA HIS A 84 -24.88 -8.19 12.97
C HIS A 84 -24.96 -7.26 14.16
N GLN A 85 -24.43 -6.05 14.00
CA GLN A 85 -24.49 -4.99 15.01
C GLN A 85 -24.94 -3.68 14.37
N GLU A 86 -25.65 -2.87 15.13
CA GLU A 86 -25.89 -1.48 14.74
C GLU A 86 -24.59 -0.69 14.89
N ILE A 87 -24.20 -0.01 13.85
CA ILE A 87 -22.98 0.79 13.81
C ILE A 87 -23.35 2.26 13.83
N ASP A 88 -22.85 2.97 14.83
CA ASP A 88 -22.84 4.42 14.86
C ASP A 88 -21.73 4.93 13.92
N PHE A 89 -22.10 5.29 12.70
CA PHE A 89 -21.15 5.74 11.68
C PHE A 89 -20.42 7.02 12.06
N LYS A 90 -21.05 7.92 12.83
CA LYS A 90 -20.37 9.14 13.29
C LYS A 90 -19.24 8.79 14.25
N LYS A 91 -19.51 7.93 15.21
CA LYS A 91 -18.49 7.47 16.17
C LYS A 91 -17.39 6.66 15.49
N LEU A 92 -17.76 5.85 14.48
CA LEU A 92 -16.78 5.09 13.69
C LEU A 92 -15.85 6.04 12.93
N ASP A 93 -16.40 7.07 12.30
CA ASP A 93 -15.62 8.07 11.57
C ASP A 93 -14.64 8.82 12.50
N GLU A 94 -15.09 9.25 13.68
CA GLU A 94 -14.24 9.88 14.70
C GLU A 94 -13.07 8.95 15.12
N VAL A 95 -13.35 7.65 15.30
CA VAL A 95 -12.33 6.66 15.64
C VAL A 95 -11.35 6.46 14.49
N CYS A 96 -11.84 6.35 13.26
CA CYS A 96 -10.98 6.17 12.07
C CYS A 96 -10.01 7.34 11.89
N HIS A 97 -10.47 8.58 12.09
CA HIS A 97 -9.60 9.77 12.03
C HIS A 97 -8.54 9.83 13.13
N ALA A 98 -8.77 9.16 14.25
CA ALA A 98 -7.82 9.10 15.36
C ALA A 98 -6.73 8.03 15.18
N ILE A 99 -6.88 7.11 14.22
CA ILE A 99 -5.91 6.03 13.99
C ILE A 99 -4.68 6.58 13.26
N PRO A 100 -3.46 6.40 13.80
CA PRO A 100 -2.25 6.76 13.09
C PRO A 100 -2.14 6.06 11.73
N HIS A 101 -1.66 6.76 10.72
CA HIS A 101 -1.54 6.24 9.35
C HIS A 101 -0.20 6.62 8.70
N GLY A 102 0.12 5.99 7.58
CA GLY A 102 1.38 6.19 6.88
C GLY A 102 2.58 5.76 7.72
N ASN A 103 3.42 6.70 8.10
CA ASN A 103 4.60 6.45 8.95
C ASN A 103 4.34 6.71 10.45
N ASP A 104 3.14 7.13 10.81
CA ASP A 104 2.82 7.43 12.20
C ASP A 104 2.46 6.16 12.98
N VAL A 105 2.79 6.17 14.26
CA VAL A 105 2.46 5.09 15.18
C VAL A 105 1.86 5.68 16.45
N TRP A 106 1.18 4.84 17.26
CA TRP A 106 0.66 5.26 18.56
C TRP A 106 1.78 5.82 19.46
N ASN A 107 1.46 6.80 20.28
CA ASN A 107 2.39 7.34 21.27
C ASN A 107 2.77 6.29 22.31
N GLU A 108 1.82 5.40 22.63
CA GLU A 108 1.98 4.31 23.57
C GLU A 108 1.52 2.98 22.93
N ARG A 109 1.77 1.87 23.62
CA ARG A 109 1.27 0.56 23.23
C ARG A 109 -0.26 0.55 23.26
N HIS A 110 -0.89 0.45 22.10
CA HIS A 110 -2.35 0.45 21.97
C HIS A 110 -2.96 -0.93 22.17
N MET A 111 -2.33 -1.98 21.64
CA MET A 111 -2.80 -3.36 21.76
C MET A 111 -1.80 -4.24 22.51
N LYS A 112 -2.34 -5.19 23.29
CA LYS A 112 -1.51 -6.21 23.95
C LYS A 112 -1.18 -7.33 22.97
N PHE A 113 -0.01 -7.28 22.38
CA PHE A 113 0.53 -8.34 21.57
C PHE A 113 1.92 -8.72 22.07
N ASP A 114 2.17 -10.01 22.25
CA ASP A 114 3.45 -10.51 22.72
C ASP A 114 4.35 -10.85 21.51
N LEU A 115 5.21 -9.92 21.15
CA LEU A 115 6.16 -10.08 20.05
C LEU A 115 7.16 -11.23 20.28
N THR A 116 7.39 -11.65 21.54
CA THR A 116 8.35 -12.73 21.84
C THR A 116 7.89 -14.08 21.28
N ARG A 117 6.61 -14.22 20.94
CA ARG A 117 6.03 -15.41 20.32
C ARG A 117 6.38 -15.54 18.83
N LEU A 118 6.92 -14.50 18.21
CA LEU A 118 7.33 -14.52 16.82
C LEU A 118 8.71 -15.17 16.70
N GLU A 119 8.87 -16.12 15.79
CA GLU A 119 10.17 -16.77 15.53
C GLU A 119 11.25 -15.75 15.15
N CYS A 120 10.86 -14.70 14.40
CA CYS A 120 11.75 -13.63 13.98
C CYS A 120 12.01 -12.56 15.06
N TYR A 121 11.47 -12.69 16.28
CA TYR A 121 11.56 -11.65 17.33
C TYR A 121 12.97 -11.11 17.53
N ARG A 122 13.99 -12.02 17.57
CA ARG A 122 15.39 -11.64 17.77
C ARG A 122 16.00 -10.85 16.59
N GLN A 123 15.35 -10.87 15.44
CA GLN A 123 15.79 -10.17 14.21
C GLN A 123 15.12 -8.80 14.07
N LEU A 124 14.13 -8.48 14.91
CA LEU A 124 13.39 -7.23 14.86
C LEU A 124 14.27 -6.08 15.38
N LYS A 125 14.48 -5.07 14.52
CA LYS A 125 15.38 -3.95 14.79
C LYS A 125 14.83 -2.94 15.79
N ASP A 126 13.53 -2.68 15.77
CA ASP A 126 12.86 -1.68 16.64
C ASP A 126 11.58 -2.23 17.22
N SER A 127 11.73 -3.06 18.24
CA SER A 127 10.58 -3.68 18.91
C SER A 127 9.68 -2.65 19.63
N LYS A 128 10.23 -1.51 20.07
CA LYS A 128 9.44 -0.43 20.71
C LYS A 128 8.52 0.26 19.72
N ARG A 129 9.00 0.52 18.49
CA ARG A 129 8.19 1.07 17.42
C ARG A 129 7.15 0.05 16.97
N LEU A 130 7.54 -1.22 16.80
CA LEU A 130 6.64 -2.28 16.34
C LEU A 130 5.43 -2.48 17.24
N VAL A 131 5.58 -2.46 18.57
CA VAL A 131 4.42 -2.58 19.48
C VAL A 131 3.49 -1.38 19.41
N ARG A 132 3.95 -0.22 18.96
CA ARG A 132 3.16 0.99 18.77
C ARG A 132 2.54 1.08 17.37
N SER A 133 3.02 0.31 16.40
CA SER A 133 2.43 0.24 15.06
C SER A 133 1.25 -0.73 14.98
N ILE A 134 1.09 -1.62 15.95
CA ILE A 134 -0.04 -2.56 15.97
C ILE A 134 -1.36 -1.79 16.12
N GLY A 135 -2.27 -1.99 15.18
CA GLY A 135 -3.55 -1.30 15.12
C GLY A 135 -3.48 0.09 14.49
N THR A 136 -2.46 0.37 13.68
CA THR A 136 -2.37 1.54 12.81
C THR A 136 -2.70 1.21 11.36
N LEU A 137 -2.89 2.23 10.54
CA LEU A 137 -3.12 2.09 9.09
C LEU A 137 -1.80 2.37 8.34
N GLY A 138 -0.95 1.36 8.22
CA GLY A 138 0.31 1.39 7.45
C GLY A 138 1.55 1.84 8.22
N GLY A 139 1.50 1.91 9.53
CA GLY A 139 2.60 2.34 10.41
C GLY A 139 3.83 1.41 10.50
#